data_be81f6947d5971df15fe2e20db8f49ce
#
_entry.id   be81f6947d5971df15fe2e20db8f49ce
#
_cell.length_a   1.000
_cell.length_b   1.000
_cell.length_c   1.000
_cell.angle_alpha   90.00
_cell.angle_beta   90.00
_cell.angle_gamma   90.00
#
_symmetry.space_group_name_H-M   'P 1'
#
loop_
_entity.id
_entity.type
_entity.pdbx_description
1 polymer ?
#
loop_
_entity_poly.entity_id
_entity_poly.type
_entity_poly.pdbx_seq_one_letter_code
_entity_poly.pdbx_strand_id
1 'polypeptide(L)'
;RGELELRPGVRELINLARDRGFRLAIATTTTPTNVDALLGANFGEAGQGLFEAVCAGDSVPNKKPAPDVYLKALDELGLPAANCIAVEDSRNGLLSASAAGIRTVVTPGIYTHDENFDEAALVIDSLESLDEAALESLFRT
;
A
#
# COMPACT_ATOMS: atom_id res chain seq x y z
N ARG A 1 20.68 2.99 -6.51
CA ARG A 1 20.94 2.26 -5.28
C ARG A 1 19.91 1.25 -4.97
N GLY A 2 20.38 0.06 -4.60
CA GLY A 2 19.50 -1.06 -4.34
C GLY A 2 18.49 -0.79 -3.23
N GLU A 3 18.91 -0.15 -2.15
CA GLU A 3 18.06 0.11 -0.99
C GLU A 3 16.97 1.14 -1.24
N LEU A 4 17.05 1.88 -2.34
CA LEU A 4 16.04 2.88 -2.71
C LEU A 4 15.19 2.43 -3.89
N GLU A 5 15.32 1.19 -4.33
CA GLU A 5 14.51 0.65 -5.41
C GLU A 5 13.19 0.13 -4.88
N LEU A 6 12.13 0.29 -5.69
CA LEU A 6 10.84 -0.29 -5.38
C LEU A 6 10.88 -1.80 -5.61
N ARG A 7 10.05 -2.54 -4.86
CA ARG A 7 9.91 -3.99 -5.09
C ARG A 7 9.34 -4.26 -6.48
N PRO A 8 9.62 -5.46 -7.05
CA PRO A 8 9.10 -5.82 -8.38
C PRO A 8 7.59 -5.63 -8.48
N GLY A 9 7.14 -5.01 -9.55
CA GLY A 9 5.73 -4.78 -9.83
C GLY A 9 5.14 -3.53 -9.22
N VAL A 10 5.80 -2.88 -8.25
CA VAL A 10 5.25 -1.68 -7.60
C VAL A 10 5.10 -0.54 -8.58
N ARG A 11 6.12 -0.25 -9.37
CA ARG A 11 6.09 0.82 -10.37
C ARG A 11 4.98 0.60 -11.37
N GLU A 12 4.87 -0.63 -11.86
CA GLU A 12 3.85 -1.02 -12.84
C GLU A 12 2.45 -0.89 -12.27
N LEU A 13 2.27 -1.28 -11.00
CA LEU A 13 0.98 -1.15 -10.32
C LEU A 13 0.59 0.31 -10.15
N ILE A 14 1.53 1.17 -9.75
CA ILE A 14 1.28 2.61 -9.62
C ILE A 14 0.85 3.20 -10.95
N ASN A 15 1.56 2.86 -12.02
CA ASN A 15 1.22 3.37 -13.35
C ASN A 15 -0.13 2.86 -13.83
N LEU A 16 -0.44 1.59 -13.60
CA LEU A 16 -1.75 1.02 -13.94
C LEU A 16 -2.87 1.73 -13.18
N ALA A 17 -2.69 1.94 -11.88
CA ALA A 17 -3.70 2.61 -11.05
C ALA A 17 -3.96 4.03 -11.55
N ARG A 18 -2.91 4.77 -11.88
CA ARG A 18 -3.04 6.12 -12.42
C ARG A 18 -3.79 6.14 -13.75
N ASP A 19 -3.42 5.22 -14.65
CA ASP A 19 -4.05 5.13 -15.97
C ASP A 19 -5.54 4.81 -15.88
N ARG A 20 -5.94 4.10 -14.83
CA ARG A 20 -7.35 3.75 -14.58
C ARG A 20 -8.07 4.77 -13.72
N GLY A 21 -7.42 5.85 -13.33
CA GLY A 21 -8.04 6.90 -12.53
C GLY A 21 -8.15 6.59 -11.05
N PHE A 22 -7.45 5.58 -10.55
CA PHE A 22 -7.42 5.29 -9.10
C PHE A 22 -6.63 6.36 -8.37
N ARG A 23 -7.08 6.66 -7.16
CA ARG A 23 -6.39 7.57 -6.26
C ARG A 23 -5.41 6.78 -5.42
N LEU A 24 -4.26 7.36 -5.12
CA LEU A 24 -3.17 6.68 -4.44
C LEU A 24 -2.84 7.33 -3.11
N ALA A 25 -2.54 6.50 -2.12
CA ALA A 25 -2.07 6.95 -0.82
C ALA A 25 -0.98 6.01 -0.31
N ILE A 26 -0.13 6.52 0.57
CA ILE A 26 0.87 5.72 1.27
C ILE A 26 0.51 5.68 2.75
N ALA A 27 0.50 4.48 3.33
CA ALA A 27 0.33 4.24 4.76
C ALA A 27 1.53 3.39 5.22
N THR A 28 2.47 3.99 5.91
CA THR A 28 3.75 3.35 6.22
C THR A 28 4.18 3.62 7.65
N THR A 29 5.05 2.75 8.18
CA THR A 29 5.70 2.98 9.46
C THR A 29 7.04 3.70 9.32
N THR A 30 7.52 3.90 8.09
CA THR A 30 8.78 4.63 7.86
C THR A 30 8.57 6.14 8.02
N THR A 31 9.67 6.87 8.06
CA THR A 31 9.61 8.33 8.27
C THR A 31 9.24 9.05 6.95
N PRO A 32 8.66 10.27 7.04
CA PRO A 32 8.38 11.06 5.84
C PRO A 32 9.62 11.31 4.98
N THR A 33 10.77 11.53 5.61
CA THR A 33 12.03 11.76 4.88
C THR A 33 12.40 10.54 4.02
N ASN A 34 12.24 9.33 4.57
CA ASN A 34 12.54 8.11 3.84
C ASN A 34 11.56 7.90 2.68
N VAL A 35 10.30 8.24 2.87
CA VAL A 35 9.29 8.16 1.79
C VAL A 35 9.66 9.11 0.66
N ASP A 36 10.00 10.36 0.98
CA ASP A 36 10.39 11.35 -0.02
C ASP A 36 11.63 10.90 -0.80
N ALA A 37 12.62 10.33 -0.12
CA ALA A 37 13.82 9.82 -0.77
C ALA A 37 13.51 8.69 -1.73
N LEU A 38 12.63 7.75 -1.34
CA LEU A 38 12.24 6.61 -2.18
C LEU A 38 11.49 7.08 -3.42
N LEU A 39 10.53 7.99 -3.26
CA LEU A 39 9.75 8.52 -4.37
C LEU A 39 10.63 9.34 -5.32
N GLY A 40 11.52 10.17 -4.78
CA GLY A 40 12.42 10.96 -5.58
C GLY A 40 13.39 10.11 -6.39
N ALA A 41 13.90 9.02 -5.80
CA ALA A 41 14.83 8.12 -6.49
C ALA A 41 14.17 7.37 -7.64
N ASN A 42 12.86 7.07 -7.53
CA ASN A 42 12.16 6.23 -8.51
C ASN A 42 11.30 7.00 -9.50
N PHE A 43 10.78 8.16 -9.12
CA PHE A 43 9.85 8.94 -9.96
C PHE A 43 10.30 10.38 -10.19
N GLY A 44 11.40 10.81 -9.57
CA GLY A 44 11.85 12.19 -9.67
C GLY A 44 10.81 13.16 -9.10
N GLU A 45 10.68 14.32 -9.70
CA GLU A 45 9.73 15.33 -9.25
C GLU A 45 8.28 14.87 -9.36
N ALA A 46 7.98 13.98 -10.30
CA ALA A 46 6.64 13.42 -10.47
C ALA A 46 6.18 12.63 -9.24
N GLY A 47 7.12 12.10 -8.46
CA GLY A 47 6.79 11.34 -7.25
C GLY A 47 6.04 12.13 -6.22
N GLN A 48 6.24 13.44 -6.15
CA GLN A 48 5.60 14.28 -5.16
C GLN A 48 4.11 14.46 -5.39
N GLY A 49 3.66 14.36 -6.63
CA GLY A 49 2.25 14.52 -6.96
C GLY A 49 1.49 13.22 -7.16
N LEU A 50 2.14 12.06 -7.02
CA LEU A 50 1.53 10.77 -7.27
C LEU A 50 0.51 10.37 -6.21
N PHE A 51 0.76 10.71 -4.97
CA PHE A 51 -0.04 10.26 -3.84
C PHE A 51 -0.79 11.43 -3.23
N GLU A 52 -2.11 11.28 -3.09
CA GLU A 52 -2.96 12.30 -2.48
C GLU A 52 -2.75 12.39 -0.97
N ALA A 53 -2.37 11.27 -0.34
CA ALA A 53 -2.11 11.20 1.08
C ALA A 53 -0.85 10.39 1.33
N VAL A 54 -0.01 10.88 2.23
CA VAL A 54 1.17 10.14 2.70
C VAL A 54 1.11 10.15 4.21
N CYS A 55 0.77 8.99 4.79
CA CYS A 55 0.61 8.82 6.22
C CYS A 55 1.77 8.01 6.76
N ALA A 56 2.64 8.65 7.52
CA ALA A 56 3.81 8.00 8.12
C ALA A 56 3.51 7.55 9.53
N GLY A 57 4.29 6.59 10.03
CA GLY A 57 4.05 5.97 11.30
C GLY A 57 4.09 6.91 12.51
N ASP A 58 4.88 8.00 12.44
CA ASP A 58 4.97 8.97 13.51
C ASP A 58 3.84 10.00 13.51
N SER A 59 2.97 9.97 12.51
CA SER A 59 1.82 10.87 12.41
C SER A 59 0.57 10.34 13.12
N VAL A 60 0.64 9.15 13.71
CA VAL A 60 -0.48 8.50 14.39
C VAL A 60 -0.06 7.97 15.76
N PRO A 61 -1.01 7.89 16.74
CA PRO A 61 -0.68 7.43 18.09
C PRO A 61 -0.21 5.98 18.16
N ASN A 62 -0.83 5.10 17.40
CA ASN A 62 -0.54 3.66 17.45
C ASN A 62 -0.10 3.15 16.09
N LYS A 63 1.04 2.47 16.08
CA LYS A 63 1.61 1.90 14.86
C LYS A 63 0.97 0.57 14.52
N LYS A 64 1.20 0.09 13.29
CA LYS A 64 0.76 -1.24 12.87
C LYS A 64 1.18 -2.29 13.91
N PRO A 65 0.34 -3.26 14.24
CA PRO A 65 -0.89 -3.67 13.55
C PRO A 65 -2.15 -2.87 13.89
N ALA A 66 -2.07 -1.80 14.66
CA ALA A 66 -3.22 -0.94 14.91
C ALA A 66 -3.67 -0.27 13.59
N PRO A 67 -4.97 0.03 13.43
CA PRO A 67 -5.48 0.57 12.17
C PRO A 67 -5.23 2.05 11.95
N ASP A 68 -4.60 2.73 12.90
CA ASP A 68 -4.52 4.20 12.94
C ASP A 68 -4.02 4.82 11.63
N VAL A 69 -2.93 4.29 11.05
CA VAL A 69 -2.35 4.87 9.84
C VAL A 69 -3.26 4.69 8.64
N TYR A 70 -3.99 3.58 8.56
CA TYR A 70 -4.95 3.36 7.48
C TYR A 70 -6.22 4.19 7.65
N LEU A 71 -6.71 4.33 8.90
CA LEU A 71 -7.85 5.20 9.18
C LEU A 71 -7.54 6.64 8.81
N LYS A 72 -6.31 7.10 9.10
CA LYS A 72 -5.87 8.42 8.70
C LYS A 72 -5.84 8.57 7.18
N ALA A 73 -5.33 7.57 6.47
CA ALA A 73 -5.29 7.59 5.01
C ALA A 73 -6.70 7.68 4.42
N LEU A 74 -7.65 6.91 4.94
CA LEU A 74 -9.04 6.96 4.50
C LEU A 74 -9.65 8.34 4.74
N ASP A 75 -9.37 8.93 5.90
CA ASP A 75 -9.86 10.25 6.23
C ASP A 75 -9.32 11.31 5.27
N GLU A 76 -8.04 11.27 4.98
CA GLU A 76 -7.41 12.23 4.06
C GLU A 76 -7.89 12.06 2.62
N LEU A 77 -8.17 10.82 2.21
CA LEU A 77 -8.75 10.55 0.89
C LEU A 77 -10.24 10.89 0.83
N GLY A 78 -10.91 10.89 1.99
CA GLY A 78 -12.35 11.08 2.04
C GLY A 78 -13.13 9.92 1.44
N LEU A 79 -12.60 8.70 1.53
CA LEU A 79 -13.18 7.50 0.95
C LEU A 79 -13.54 6.47 2.02
N PRO A 80 -14.64 5.72 1.82
CA PRO A 80 -14.92 4.58 2.71
C PRO A 80 -13.99 3.41 2.42
N ALA A 81 -13.72 2.60 3.42
CA ALA A 81 -12.84 1.45 3.30
C ALA A 81 -13.27 0.49 2.18
N ALA A 82 -14.58 0.34 1.98
CA ALA A 82 -15.11 -0.56 0.96
C ALA A 82 -14.72 -0.17 -0.47
N ASN A 83 -14.33 1.09 -0.67
CA ASN A 83 -13.93 1.59 -1.98
C ASN A 83 -12.40 1.58 -2.18
N CYS A 84 -11.67 0.98 -1.25
CA CYS A 84 -10.21 0.99 -1.27
C CYS A 84 -9.64 -0.42 -1.23
N ILE A 85 -8.41 -0.54 -1.71
CA ILE A 85 -7.61 -1.76 -1.61
C ILE A 85 -6.25 -1.36 -1.05
N ALA A 86 -5.75 -2.14 -0.09
CA ALA A 86 -4.42 -1.95 0.46
C ALA A 86 -3.48 -3.02 -0.10
N VAL A 87 -2.21 -2.67 -0.20
CA VAL A 87 -1.15 -3.59 -0.59
C VAL A 87 -0.13 -3.63 0.54
N GLU A 88 0.15 -4.82 1.06
CA GLU A 88 1.03 -4.99 2.21
C GLU A 88 2.00 -6.15 1.98
N ASP A 89 3.05 -6.20 2.82
CA ASP A 89 4.08 -7.24 2.72
C ASP A 89 4.27 -8.03 4.02
N SER A 90 3.48 -7.75 5.06
CA SER A 90 3.64 -8.39 6.36
C SER A 90 2.30 -8.62 7.03
N ARG A 91 2.29 -9.52 8.03
CA ARG A 91 1.10 -9.76 8.84
C ARG A 91 0.68 -8.52 9.62
N ASN A 92 1.62 -7.78 10.19
CA ASN A 92 1.29 -6.55 10.90
C ASN A 92 0.59 -5.54 9.98
N GLY A 93 1.08 -5.39 8.75
CA GLY A 93 0.44 -4.51 7.78
C GLY A 93 -0.94 -5.01 7.38
N LEU A 94 -1.09 -6.32 7.16
CA LEU A 94 -2.37 -6.93 6.85
C LEU A 94 -3.40 -6.69 7.96
N LEU A 95 -3.00 -6.92 9.20
CA LEU A 95 -3.91 -6.73 10.35
C LEU A 95 -4.33 -5.27 10.49
N SER A 96 -3.40 -4.34 10.26
CA SER A 96 -3.67 -2.92 10.29
C SER A 96 -4.73 -2.52 9.28
N ALA A 97 -4.55 -2.92 8.02
CA ALA A 97 -5.49 -2.61 6.94
C ALA A 97 -6.84 -3.31 7.16
N SER A 98 -6.83 -4.57 7.58
CA SER A 98 -8.06 -5.32 7.85
C SER A 98 -8.85 -4.73 9.01
N ALA A 99 -8.17 -4.28 10.06
CA ALA A 99 -8.84 -3.61 11.19
C ALA A 99 -9.49 -2.30 10.76
N ALA A 100 -8.97 -1.64 9.72
CA ALA A 100 -9.59 -0.46 9.14
C ALA A 100 -10.71 -0.79 8.15
N GLY A 101 -10.97 -2.07 7.91
CA GLY A 101 -12.03 -2.53 7.01
C GLY A 101 -11.63 -2.55 5.53
N ILE A 102 -10.34 -2.49 5.22
CA ILE A 102 -9.85 -2.41 3.84
C ILE A 102 -9.47 -3.81 3.34
N ARG A 103 -9.96 -4.17 2.15
CA ARG A 103 -9.52 -5.39 1.47
C ARG A 103 -8.04 -5.28 1.13
N THR A 104 -7.27 -6.33 1.42
CA THR A 104 -5.81 -6.25 1.36
C THR A 104 -5.23 -7.35 0.48
N VAL A 105 -4.33 -6.95 -0.41
CA VAL A 105 -3.47 -7.84 -1.19
C VAL A 105 -2.13 -7.90 -0.46
N VAL A 106 -1.63 -9.11 -0.22
CA VAL A 106 -0.34 -9.30 0.42
C VAL A 106 0.66 -9.88 -0.57
N THR A 107 1.83 -9.26 -0.64
CA THR A 107 2.98 -9.80 -1.37
C THR A 107 4.13 -9.94 -0.38
N PRO A 108 4.30 -11.15 0.22
CA PRO A 108 5.27 -11.35 1.30
C PRO A 108 6.70 -11.04 0.86
N GLY A 109 7.47 -10.46 1.78
CA GLY A 109 8.89 -10.23 1.59
C GLY A 109 9.73 -11.42 2.03
N ILE A 110 11.05 -11.26 1.94
CA ILE A 110 12.00 -12.31 2.33
C ILE A 110 11.82 -12.72 3.79
N TYR A 111 11.53 -11.76 4.66
CA TYR A 111 11.43 -12.01 6.10
C TYR A 111 10.01 -12.32 6.57
N THR A 112 9.02 -12.26 5.69
CA THR A 112 7.61 -12.40 6.08
C THR A 112 6.88 -13.54 5.38
N HIS A 113 7.54 -14.28 4.49
CA HIS A 113 6.88 -15.32 3.69
C HIS A 113 6.33 -16.47 4.54
N ASP A 114 6.82 -16.64 5.76
CA ASP A 114 6.34 -17.68 6.68
C ASP A 114 5.17 -17.21 7.55
N GLU A 115 4.77 -15.95 7.46
CA GLU A 115 3.70 -15.42 8.28
C GLU A 115 2.32 -15.89 7.80
N ASN A 116 1.34 -15.78 8.67
CA ASN A 116 -0.04 -16.14 8.36
C ASN A 116 -0.76 -14.96 7.72
N PHE A 117 -1.34 -15.18 6.53
CA PHE A 117 -2.05 -14.15 5.79
C PHE A 117 -3.51 -14.54 5.51
N ASP A 118 -4.13 -15.27 6.45
CA ASP A 118 -5.50 -15.77 6.27
C ASP A 118 -6.52 -14.66 6.02
N GLU A 119 -6.30 -13.47 6.57
CA GLU A 119 -7.24 -12.36 6.43
C GLU A 119 -7.13 -11.65 5.08
N ALA A 120 -6.12 -11.94 4.27
CA ALA A 120 -5.90 -11.27 3.00
C ALA A 120 -6.95 -11.66 1.96
N ALA A 121 -7.35 -10.70 1.14
CA ALA A 121 -8.20 -10.97 -0.02
C ALA A 121 -7.44 -11.75 -1.10
N LEU A 122 -6.13 -11.53 -1.18
CA LEU A 122 -5.26 -12.19 -2.16
C LEU A 122 -3.83 -12.18 -1.65
N VAL A 123 -3.13 -13.31 -1.80
CA VAL A 123 -1.70 -13.42 -1.50
C VAL A 123 -0.99 -13.82 -2.79
N ILE A 124 -0.02 -13.02 -3.21
CA ILE A 124 0.73 -13.25 -4.45
C ILE A 124 2.23 -13.09 -4.19
N ASP A 125 3.05 -13.79 -4.96
CA ASP A 125 4.50 -13.74 -4.80
C ASP A 125 5.09 -12.41 -5.26
N SER A 126 4.46 -11.76 -6.26
CA SER A 126 4.92 -10.49 -6.80
C SER A 126 3.73 -9.67 -7.27
N LEU A 127 3.83 -8.35 -7.12
CA LEU A 127 2.82 -7.42 -7.65
C LEU A 127 2.74 -7.46 -9.17
N GLU A 128 3.72 -8.06 -9.84
CA GLU A 128 3.65 -8.29 -11.28
C GLU A 128 2.46 -9.17 -11.66
N SER A 129 1.96 -9.99 -10.73
CA SER A 129 0.76 -10.81 -10.93
C SER A 129 -0.54 -10.04 -10.75
N LEU A 130 -0.50 -8.83 -10.22
CA LEU A 130 -1.69 -8.02 -9.98
C LEU A 130 -1.96 -7.16 -11.22
N ASP A 131 -2.55 -7.78 -12.24
CA ASP A 131 -2.89 -7.09 -13.48
C ASP A 131 -4.23 -6.36 -13.38
N GLU A 132 -4.64 -5.74 -14.46
CA GLU A 132 -5.87 -4.96 -14.51
C GLU A 132 -7.10 -5.81 -14.16
N ALA A 133 -7.18 -7.04 -14.69
CA ALA A 133 -8.31 -7.92 -14.43
C ALA A 133 -8.39 -8.33 -12.95
N ALA A 134 -7.25 -8.65 -12.34
CA ALA A 134 -7.18 -9.00 -10.93
C ALA A 134 -7.59 -7.81 -10.05
N LEU A 135 -7.11 -6.62 -10.37
CA LEU A 135 -7.43 -5.41 -9.63
C LEU A 135 -8.93 -5.10 -9.70
N GLU A 136 -9.52 -5.17 -10.90
CA GLU A 136 -10.96 -4.94 -11.07
C GLU A 136 -11.78 -5.97 -10.30
N SER A 137 -11.36 -7.24 -10.30
CA SER A 137 -12.06 -8.29 -9.57
C SER A 137 -12.11 -8.00 -8.08
N LEU A 138 -11.05 -7.46 -7.50
CA LEU A 138 -11.00 -7.10 -6.08
C LEU A 138 -12.01 -6.00 -5.73
N PHE A 139 -12.25 -5.06 -6.64
CA PHE A 139 -13.21 -3.98 -6.39
C PHE A 139 -14.67 -4.40 -6.59
N ARG A 140 -14.93 -5.50 -7.28
CA ARG A 140 -16.29 -5.96 -7.55
C ARG A 140 -16.92 -6.78 -6.42
N THR A 141 -16.12 -7.33 -5.55
CA THR A 141 -16.61 -8.15 -4.43
C THR A 141 -16.78 -7.35 -3.11
#